data_4b65ac056cc7ffd26e931cf2d26e0726
#
_entry.id   4b65ac056cc7ffd26e931cf2d26e0726
#
_cell.length_a   1.000
_cell.length_b   1.000
_cell.length_c   1.000
_cell.angle_alpha   90.00
_cell.angle_beta   90.00
_cell.angle_gamma   90.00
#
_symmetry.space_group_name_H-M   'P 1'
#
loop_
_entity.id
_entity.type
_entity.pdbx_description
1 polymer ?
#
loop_
_entity_poly.entity_id
_entity_poly.type
_entity_poly.pdbx_seq_one_letter_code
_entity_poly.pdbx_strand_id
1 'polypeptide(L)'
;IDGEWFDLRRWRAAHPAGVHWLDGFAGRDATDVMHAFHSEDAVAMLSRLPRLSAAVQPPSLPPASALTLGFRRLRARLVAEGWYERLWWREAQNLLPCLACYGVGWRLARAAPLLATVSLALGSTSAGWIAHDFVHGRGRFCAAMRGFGALMNGHSSTWWSNKHNLHHACTNQVGVDEDIMSDPFFFLWPPDPARDSRWRRLQHLYALPVYSALFALWRFNSARTVWSKRLWREAVPMGLNYLWMALCLPPAVAVGHVLLAGALTATIVTVSHQAEDLFHEHQDDWVASQVHSTRDAVTSSPFSEWLWGGMQYQLEHHLLPTMPRYRYPSAAPLVRQLCAEHGVEYRVDSELGVVRRNFAMLR
;
A
#
# COMPACT_ATOMS: atom_id res chain seq x y z
N ILE A 1 21.64 4.51 9.25
CA ILE A 1 21.10 3.14 9.18
C ILE A 1 21.96 2.30 10.13
N ASP A 2 21.30 1.56 11.02
CA ASP A 2 21.94 0.67 12.02
C ASP A 2 23.04 1.37 12.85
N GLY A 3 22.80 2.63 13.22
CA GLY A 3 23.74 3.46 13.99
C GLY A 3 24.90 4.02 13.19
N GLU A 4 24.95 3.80 11.87
CA GLU A 4 26.01 4.28 11.00
C GLU A 4 25.53 5.35 10.02
N TRP A 5 26.44 6.31 9.74
CA TRP A 5 26.21 7.38 8.78
C TRP A 5 26.85 7.07 7.45
N PHE A 6 26.07 7.16 6.35
CA PHE A 6 26.52 6.89 5.00
C PHE A 6 26.55 8.17 4.15
N ASP A 7 27.60 8.33 3.34
CA ASP A 7 27.68 9.38 2.31
C ASP A 7 27.06 8.86 1.00
N LEU A 8 25.82 9.20 0.75
CA LEU A 8 25.09 8.76 -0.43
C LEU A 8 25.12 9.76 -1.60
N ARG A 9 25.85 10.88 -1.49
CA ARG A 9 25.86 11.95 -2.52
C ARG A 9 26.16 11.44 -3.92
N ARG A 10 27.12 10.53 -4.06
CA ARG A 10 27.52 9.97 -5.37
C ARG A 10 26.57 8.86 -5.84
N TRP A 11 25.91 8.17 -4.92
CA TRP A 11 24.99 7.08 -5.23
C TRP A 11 23.53 7.54 -5.34
N ARG A 12 23.20 8.72 -4.86
CA ARG A 12 21.86 9.30 -4.76
C ARG A 12 21.05 9.18 -6.07
N ALA A 13 21.64 9.52 -7.21
CA ALA A 13 20.99 9.44 -8.52
C ALA A 13 20.79 8.01 -9.04
N ALA A 14 21.51 7.03 -8.47
CA ALA A 14 21.44 5.62 -8.87
C ALA A 14 20.40 4.83 -8.04
N HIS A 15 19.75 5.45 -7.04
CA HIS A 15 18.74 4.78 -6.25
C HIS A 15 17.55 4.36 -7.12
N PRO A 16 17.17 3.07 -7.18
CA PRO A 16 16.15 2.56 -8.11
C PRO A 16 14.78 3.22 -7.98
N ALA A 17 14.39 3.61 -6.76
CA ALA A 17 13.11 4.27 -6.49
C ALA A 17 13.16 5.80 -6.63
N GLY A 18 14.32 6.39 -6.91
CA GLY A 18 14.49 7.83 -7.10
C GLY A 18 15.17 8.55 -5.93
N VAL A 19 15.60 9.78 -6.19
CA VAL A 19 16.39 10.60 -5.26
C VAL A 19 15.60 11.09 -4.05
N HIS A 20 14.30 11.35 -4.22
CA HIS A 20 13.42 11.89 -3.17
C HIS A 20 13.37 11.02 -1.92
N TRP A 21 13.56 9.70 -2.06
CA TRP A 21 13.64 8.76 -0.94
C TRP A 21 14.83 9.05 -0.03
N LEU A 22 16.00 9.25 -0.63
CA LEU A 22 17.23 9.55 0.12
C LEU A 22 17.18 10.97 0.72
N ASP A 23 16.59 11.90 0.00
CA ASP A 23 16.46 13.29 0.46
C ASP A 23 15.52 13.41 1.65
N GLY A 24 14.41 12.66 1.65
CA GLY A 24 13.44 12.64 2.76
C GLY A 24 14.04 12.12 4.08
N PHE A 25 15.05 11.26 4.01
CA PHE A 25 15.75 10.71 5.18
C PHE A 25 17.15 11.27 5.39
N ALA A 26 17.56 12.32 4.66
CA ALA A 26 18.86 12.94 4.85
C ALA A 26 18.97 13.56 6.24
N GLY A 27 20.00 13.16 7.00
CA GLY A 27 20.21 13.61 8.37
C GLY A 27 19.33 12.93 9.43
N ARG A 28 18.66 11.81 9.08
CA ARG A 28 17.71 11.07 9.95
C ARG A 28 18.07 9.60 10.07
N ASP A 29 17.46 8.90 11.04
CA ASP A 29 17.52 7.43 11.11
C ASP A 29 16.57 6.82 10.07
N ALA A 30 17.12 6.10 9.11
CA ALA A 30 16.39 5.35 8.10
C ALA A 30 16.42 3.84 8.34
N THR A 31 16.84 3.38 9.51
CA THR A 31 17.04 1.94 9.81
C THR A 31 15.78 1.13 9.54
N ASP A 32 14.66 1.49 10.17
CA ASP A 32 13.43 0.70 10.08
C ASP A 32 12.84 0.72 8.68
N VAL A 33 12.85 1.88 8.01
CA VAL A 33 12.42 2.02 6.61
C VAL A 33 13.32 1.21 5.66
N MET A 34 14.64 1.24 5.87
CA MET A 34 15.57 0.42 5.08
C MET A 34 15.24 -1.06 5.20
N HIS A 35 15.08 -1.55 6.40
CA HIS A 35 14.77 -2.96 6.65
C HIS A 35 13.34 -3.36 6.25
N ALA A 36 12.38 -2.45 6.25
CA ALA A 36 11.01 -2.72 5.83
C ALA A 36 10.90 -2.95 4.31
N PHE A 37 11.65 -2.19 3.50
CA PHE A 37 11.46 -2.17 2.04
C PHE A 37 12.52 -2.92 1.24
N HIS A 38 13.65 -3.28 1.83
CA HIS A 38 14.75 -3.89 1.09
C HIS A 38 14.90 -5.37 1.42
N SER A 39 15.45 -6.14 0.49
CA SER A 39 15.87 -7.52 0.75
C SER A 39 17.13 -7.54 1.59
N GLU A 40 17.39 -8.65 2.26
CA GLU A 40 18.64 -8.84 3.02
C GLU A 40 19.89 -8.65 2.12
N ASP A 41 19.83 -9.06 0.85
CA ASP A 41 20.91 -8.81 -0.12
C ASP A 41 21.12 -7.30 -0.35
N ALA A 42 20.05 -6.51 -0.43
CA ALA A 42 20.16 -5.07 -0.61
C ALA A 42 20.66 -4.38 0.68
N VAL A 43 20.24 -4.86 1.85
CA VAL A 43 20.79 -4.39 3.14
C VAL A 43 22.28 -4.71 3.24
N ALA A 44 22.70 -5.91 2.85
CA ALA A 44 24.12 -6.27 2.81
C ALA A 44 24.98 -5.39 1.89
N MET A 45 24.38 -4.76 0.87
CA MET A 45 25.10 -3.81 0.02
C MET A 45 25.50 -2.52 0.73
N LEU A 46 24.87 -2.17 1.86
CA LEU A 46 25.25 -1.00 2.67
C LEU A 46 26.72 -1.04 3.08
N SER A 47 27.26 -2.24 3.36
CA SER A 47 28.67 -2.41 3.71
C SER A 47 29.65 -1.87 2.65
N ARG A 48 29.19 -1.72 1.40
CA ARG A 48 29.97 -1.24 0.25
C ARG A 48 29.85 0.27 0.03
N LEU A 49 28.93 0.93 0.76
CA LEU A 49 28.71 2.36 0.63
C LEU A 49 29.70 3.16 1.52
N PRO A 50 30.13 4.35 1.08
CA PRO A 50 31.02 5.20 1.84
C PRO A 50 30.36 5.61 3.17
N ARG A 51 31.07 5.47 4.27
CA ARG A 51 30.65 5.99 5.58
C ARG A 51 31.13 7.45 5.75
N LEU A 52 30.35 8.25 6.47
CA LEU A 52 30.79 9.56 6.86
C LEU A 52 31.90 9.42 7.96
N SER A 53 32.96 10.22 7.81
CA SER A 53 33.99 10.29 8.86
C SER A 53 33.40 10.93 10.12
N ALA A 54 33.90 10.51 11.29
CA ALA A 54 33.44 11.02 12.58
C ALA A 54 33.49 12.55 12.71
N ALA A 55 34.43 13.19 11.98
CA ALA A 55 34.60 14.65 11.99
C ALA A 55 33.46 15.44 11.30
N VAL A 56 32.66 14.78 10.46
CA VAL A 56 31.55 15.40 9.69
C VAL A 56 30.20 14.75 9.98
N GLN A 57 30.13 13.84 10.93
CA GLN A 57 28.86 13.24 11.34
C GLN A 57 27.97 14.29 12.00
N PRO A 58 26.67 14.29 11.70
CA PRO A 58 25.71 15.08 12.45
C PRO A 58 25.71 14.74 13.95
N PRO A 59 25.11 15.56 14.82
CA PRO A 59 24.88 15.21 16.20
C PRO A 59 24.22 13.83 16.33
N SER A 60 24.48 13.12 17.41
CA SER A 60 23.87 11.82 17.66
C SER A 60 22.35 11.93 17.61
N LEU A 61 21.72 11.05 16.85
CA LEU A 61 20.25 10.95 16.82
C LEU A 61 19.73 10.51 18.20
N PRO A 62 18.49 10.87 18.55
CA PRO A 62 17.83 10.32 19.72
C PRO A 62 17.88 8.78 19.68
N PRO A 63 18.02 8.11 20.83
CA PRO A 63 17.96 6.65 20.87
C PRO A 63 16.59 6.18 20.40
N ALA A 64 16.55 5.03 19.70
CA ALA A 64 15.29 4.41 19.30
C ALA A 64 14.42 4.11 20.55
N SER A 65 13.12 4.29 20.43
CA SER A 65 12.17 4.02 21.50
C SER A 65 12.19 2.53 21.91
N ALA A 66 11.67 2.23 23.09
CA ALA A 66 11.53 0.86 23.55
C ALA A 66 10.64 0.03 22.60
N LEU A 67 9.58 0.64 22.06
CA LEU A 67 8.70 0.03 21.06
C LEU A 67 9.49 -0.34 19.80
N THR A 68 10.25 0.61 19.24
CA THR A 68 11.07 0.39 18.04
C THR A 68 12.11 -0.69 18.24
N LEU A 69 12.79 -0.71 19.40
CA LEU A 69 13.73 -1.79 19.74
C LEU A 69 13.02 -3.15 19.88
N GLY A 70 11.81 -3.17 20.45
CA GLY A 70 10.95 -4.36 20.51
C GLY A 70 10.58 -4.86 19.12
N PHE A 71 10.16 -3.95 18.25
CA PHE A 71 9.82 -4.27 16.86
C PHE A 71 11.02 -4.83 16.07
N ARG A 72 12.20 -4.22 16.21
CA ARG A 72 13.43 -4.72 15.56
C ARG A 72 13.75 -6.16 15.98
N ARG A 73 13.59 -6.50 17.28
CA ARG A 73 13.73 -7.89 17.76
C ARG A 73 12.68 -8.83 17.20
N LEU A 74 11.40 -8.39 17.15
CA LEU A 74 10.32 -9.17 16.55
C LEU A 74 10.60 -9.44 15.08
N ARG A 75 10.93 -8.39 14.29
CA ARG A 75 11.25 -8.53 12.87
C ARG A 75 12.42 -9.50 12.64
N ALA A 76 13.51 -9.37 13.40
CA ALA A 76 14.67 -10.26 13.28
C ALA A 76 14.29 -11.73 13.55
N ARG A 77 13.44 -12.00 14.54
CA ARG A 77 12.89 -13.34 14.81
C ARG A 77 12.07 -13.85 13.62
N LEU A 78 11.15 -13.04 13.07
CA LEU A 78 10.33 -13.44 11.94
C LEU A 78 11.14 -13.73 10.67
N VAL A 79 12.23 -12.99 10.45
CA VAL A 79 13.19 -13.27 9.37
C VAL A 79 13.88 -14.62 9.60
N ALA A 80 14.40 -14.86 10.80
CA ALA A 80 15.09 -16.11 11.15
C ALA A 80 14.16 -17.34 11.07
N GLU A 81 12.88 -17.18 11.38
CA GLU A 81 11.84 -18.22 11.29
C GLU A 81 11.28 -18.41 9.88
N GLY A 82 11.77 -17.68 8.86
CA GLY A 82 11.35 -17.84 7.45
C GLY A 82 9.95 -17.31 7.13
N TRP A 83 9.42 -16.33 7.90
CA TRP A 83 8.09 -15.79 7.66
C TRP A 83 7.97 -15.00 6.35
N TYR A 84 9.08 -14.57 5.77
CA TYR A 84 9.14 -13.86 4.50
C TYR A 84 9.21 -14.79 3.29
N GLU A 85 9.35 -16.10 3.52
CA GLU A 85 9.36 -17.10 2.46
C GLU A 85 7.96 -17.31 1.89
N ARG A 86 7.89 -17.36 0.55
CA ARG A 86 6.63 -17.57 -0.16
C ARG A 86 6.35 -19.06 -0.36
N LEU A 87 5.09 -19.44 -0.15
CA LEU A 87 4.60 -20.80 -0.26
C LEU A 87 3.75 -20.91 -1.53
N TRP A 88 4.19 -21.67 -2.54
CA TRP A 88 3.54 -21.77 -3.85
C TRP A 88 2.04 -22.13 -3.76
N TRP A 89 1.66 -22.99 -2.83
CA TRP A 89 0.26 -23.41 -2.64
C TRP A 89 -0.60 -22.27 -2.05
N ARG A 90 -0.04 -21.42 -1.20
CA ARG A 90 -0.71 -20.21 -0.71
C ARG A 90 -0.88 -19.18 -1.83
N GLU A 91 0.12 -19.04 -2.69
CA GLU A 91 -0.01 -18.19 -3.88
C GLU A 91 -1.12 -18.71 -4.80
N ALA A 92 -1.22 -20.01 -5.01
CA ALA A 92 -2.31 -20.61 -5.78
C ALA A 92 -3.68 -20.36 -5.12
N GLN A 93 -3.82 -20.50 -3.80
CA GLN A 93 -5.05 -20.15 -3.07
C GLN A 93 -5.49 -18.71 -3.25
N ASN A 94 -4.55 -17.76 -3.41
CA ASN A 94 -4.85 -16.37 -3.68
C ASN A 94 -5.25 -16.14 -5.16
N LEU A 95 -4.52 -16.76 -6.09
CA LEU A 95 -4.70 -16.53 -7.52
C LEU A 95 -5.96 -17.21 -8.08
N LEU A 96 -6.27 -18.44 -7.67
CA LEU A 96 -7.38 -19.22 -8.24
C LEU A 96 -8.75 -18.55 -8.08
N PRO A 97 -9.17 -18.04 -6.91
CA PRO A 97 -10.45 -17.33 -6.78
C PRO A 97 -10.49 -16.04 -7.61
N CYS A 98 -9.38 -15.31 -7.67
CA CYS A 98 -9.27 -14.12 -8.51
C CYS A 98 -9.51 -14.46 -10.00
N LEU A 99 -8.80 -15.43 -10.54
CA LEU A 99 -8.94 -15.89 -11.91
C LEU A 99 -10.33 -16.48 -12.20
N ALA A 100 -10.92 -17.20 -11.23
CA ALA A 100 -12.29 -17.71 -11.33
C ALA A 100 -13.30 -16.55 -11.47
N CYS A 101 -13.16 -15.46 -10.71
CA CYS A 101 -14.01 -14.29 -10.86
C CYS A 101 -13.90 -13.68 -12.25
N TYR A 102 -12.71 -13.57 -12.81
CA TYR A 102 -12.53 -13.09 -14.19
C TYR A 102 -13.14 -14.04 -15.22
N GLY A 103 -12.92 -15.35 -15.07
CA GLY A 103 -13.50 -16.36 -15.98
C GLY A 103 -15.03 -16.38 -15.96
N VAL A 104 -15.65 -16.36 -14.76
CA VAL A 104 -17.10 -16.29 -14.59
C VAL A 104 -17.64 -14.97 -15.15
N GLY A 105 -17.03 -13.85 -14.81
CA GLY A 105 -17.46 -12.55 -15.30
C GLY A 105 -17.39 -12.45 -16.82
N TRP A 106 -16.31 -12.89 -17.45
CA TRP A 106 -16.18 -12.94 -18.89
C TRP A 106 -17.23 -13.84 -19.54
N ARG A 107 -17.46 -15.04 -18.99
CA ARG A 107 -18.44 -15.99 -19.51
C ARG A 107 -19.87 -15.47 -19.45
N LEU A 108 -20.19 -14.69 -18.42
CA LEU A 108 -21.51 -14.11 -18.17
C LEU A 108 -21.70 -12.71 -18.83
N ALA A 109 -20.67 -12.11 -19.39
CA ALA A 109 -20.67 -10.71 -19.78
C ALA A 109 -21.84 -10.29 -20.69
N ARG A 110 -22.29 -11.18 -21.58
CA ARG A 110 -23.42 -10.94 -22.50
C ARG A 110 -24.75 -11.49 -21.98
N ALA A 111 -24.74 -12.62 -21.26
CA ALA A 111 -25.95 -13.30 -20.82
C ALA A 111 -26.52 -12.71 -19.51
N ALA A 112 -25.66 -12.25 -18.60
CA ALA A 112 -26.03 -11.71 -17.29
C ALA A 112 -25.08 -10.54 -16.91
N PRO A 113 -25.22 -9.37 -17.56
CA PRO A 113 -24.24 -8.27 -17.46
C PRO A 113 -24.06 -7.72 -16.04
N LEU A 114 -25.09 -7.70 -15.21
CA LEU A 114 -24.95 -7.26 -13.79
C LEU A 114 -24.12 -8.24 -12.98
N LEU A 115 -24.37 -9.55 -13.12
CA LEU A 115 -23.56 -10.57 -12.43
C LEU A 115 -22.12 -10.58 -12.94
N ALA A 116 -21.92 -10.38 -14.23
CA ALA A 116 -20.60 -10.22 -14.83
C ALA A 116 -19.85 -9.02 -14.26
N THR A 117 -20.53 -7.88 -14.16
CA THR A 117 -19.95 -6.65 -13.57
C THR A 117 -19.50 -6.90 -12.14
N VAL A 118 -20.33 -7.51 -11.32
CA VAL A 118 -19.97 -7.84 -9.92
C VAL A 118 -18.80 -8.82 -9.88
N SER A 119 -18.86 -9.92 -10.64
CA SER A 119 -17.78 -10.92 -10.66
C SER A 119 -16.45 -10.33 -11.10
N LEU A 120 -16.43 -9.52 -12.18
CA LEU A 120 -15.22 -8.85 -12.64
C LEU A 120 -14.72 -7.81 -11.65
N ALA A 121 -15.61 -7.08 -10.97
CA ALA A 121 -15.21 -6.12 -9.94
C ALA A 121 -14.54 -6.80 -8.74
N LEU A 122 -15.10 -7.91 -8.27
CA LEU A 122 -14.51 -8.73 -7.21
C LEU A 122 -13.15 -9.29 -7.65
N GLY A 123 -13.06 -9.80 -8.89
CA GLY A 123 -11.79 -10.24 -9.48
C GLY A 123 -10.76 -9.12 -9.56
N SER A 124 -11.16 -7.92 -10.00
CA SER A 124 -10.27 -6.75 -10.10
C SER A 124 -9.79 -6.27 -8.73
N THR A 125 -10.67 -6.24 -7.73
CA THR A 125 -10.30 -5.91 -6.34
C THR A 125 -9.29 -6.93 -5.80
N SER A 126 -9.57 -8.23 -5.95
CA SER A 126 -8.65 -9.30 -5.54
C SER A 126 -7.31 -9.24 -6.29
N ALA A 127 -7.33 -8.96 -7.61
CA ALA A 127 -6.11 -8.77 -8.40
C ALA A 127 -5.30 -7.56 -7.92
N GLY A 128 -5.98 -6.51 -7.44
CA GLY A 128 -5.34 -5.36 -6.80
C GLY A 128 -4.51 -5.78 -5.58
N TRP A 129 -5.10 -6.55 -4.67
CA TRP A 129 -4.41 -7.04 -3.46
C TRP A 129 -3.24 -7.97 -3.79
N ILE A 130 -3.39 -8.84 -4.78
CA ILE A 130 -2.33 -9.75 -5.22
C ILE A 130 -1.18 -8.94 -5.86
N ALA A 131 -1.49 -8.00 -6.74
CA ALA A 131 -0.48 -7.12 -7.36
C ALA A 131 0.26 -6.27 -6.32
N HIS A 132 -0.46 -5.75 -5.33
CA HIS A 132 0.06 -5.02 -4.20
C HIS A 132 1.08 -5.83 -3.40
N ASP A 133 0.74 -7.08 -3.06
CA ASP A 133 1.63 -8.00 -2.36
C ASP A 133 2.89 -8.34 -3.19
N PHE A 134 2.78 -8.46 -4.53
CA PHE A 134 3.93 -8.68 -5.40
C PHE A 134 4.82 -7.44 -5.58
N VAL A 135 4.25 -6.26 -5.50
CA VAL A 135 5.02 -5.00 -5.59
C VAL A 135 5.87 -4.80 -4.33
N HIS A 136 5.32 -5.06 -3.16
CA HIS A 136 6.07 -5.02 -1.91
C HIS A 136 7.04 -6.18 -1.76
N GLY A 137 6.63 -7.37 -2.19
CA GLY A 137 7.40 -8.59 -2.04
C GLY A 137 8.76 -8.54 -2.72
N ARG A 138 9.69 -9.34 -2.24
CA ARG A 138 11.08 -9.43 -2.72
C ARG A 138 11.34 -10.79 -3.33
N GLY A 139 12.49 -10.91 -3.97
CA GLY A 139 12.92 -12.15 -4.60
C GLY A 139 12.41 -12.35 -6.04
N ARG A 140 12.89 -13.46 -6.67
CA ARG A 140 12.69 -13.73 -8.10
C ARG A 140 11.22 -13.92 -8.49
N PHE A 141 10.42 -14.53 -7.61
CA PHE A 141 9.00 -14.74 -7.86
C PHE A 141 8.25 -13.41 -7.95
N CYS A 142 8.39 -12.54 -6.97
CA CYS A 142 7.73 -11.23 -6.99
C CYS A 142 8.22 -10.36 -8.16
N ALA A 143 9.51 -10.44 -8.50
CA ALA A 143 10.05 -9.74 -9.67
C ALA A 143 9.40 -10.22 -10.98
N ALA A 144 9.17 -11.52 -11.14
CA ALA A 144 8.47 -12.09 -12.29
C ALA A 144 6.99 -11.68 -12.34
N MET A 145 6.34 -11.61 -11.16
CA MET A 145 4.92 -11.29 -11.03
C MET A 145 4.60 -9.78 -11.01
N ARG A 146 5.61 -8.90 -11.10
CA ARG A 146 5.40 -7.44 -11.09
C ARG A 146 4.43 -6.94 -12.18
N GLY A 147 4.40 -7.62 -13.32
CA GLY A 147 3.48 -7.30 -14.41
C GLY A 147 2.02 -7.71 -14.17
N PHE A 148 1.72 -8.43 -13.09
CA PHE A 148 0.37 -8.96 -12.83
C PHE A 148 -0.68 -7.85 -12.72
N GLY A 149 -0.41 -6.77 -11.98
CA GLY A 149 -1.33 -5.64 -11.87
C GLY A 149 -1.57 -4.91 -13.20
N ALA A 150 -0.54 -4.84 -14.05
CA ALA A 150 -0.67 -4.27 -15.40
C ALA A 150 -1.56 -5.15 -16.30
N LEU A 151 -1.39 -6.48 -16.22
CA LEU A 151 -2.18 -7.43 -17.01
C LEU A 151 -3.63 -7.52 -16.55
N MET A 152 -3.89 -7.57 -15.24
CA MET A 152 -5.23 -7.80 -14.70
C MET A 152 -6.03 -6.51 -14.55
N ASN A 153 -5.40 -5.41 -14.15
CA ASN A 153 -6.07 -4.15 -13.82
C ASN A 153 -5.64 -2.94 -14.67
N GLY A 154 -4.67 -3.12 -15.57
CA GLY A 154 -4.13 -1.98 -16.33
C GLY A 154 -3.40 -0.95 -15.47
N HIS A 155 -2.79 -1.37 -14.35
CA HIS A 155 -2.07 -0.50 -13.43
C HIS A 155 -0.57 -0.71 -13.53
N SER A 156 0.20 0.39 -13.65
CA SER A 156 1.67 0.36 -13.66
C SER A 156 2.22 0.02 -12.27
N SER A 157 3.02 -1.03 -12.17
CA SER A 157 3.70 -1.38 -10.92
C SER A 157 4.74 -0.33 -10.52
N THR A 158 5.38 0.33 -11.49
CA THR A 158 6.34 1.41 -11.23
C THR A 158 5.64 2.65 -10.66
N TRP A 159 4.53 3.09 -11.28
CA TRP A 159 3.74 4.21 -10.75
C TRP A 159 3.26 3.91 -9.33
N TRP A 160 2.65 2.76 -9.15
CA TRP A 160 2.07 2.33 -7.89
C TRP A 160 3.13 2.22 -6.78
N SER A 161 4.24 1.55 -7.07
CA SER A 161 5.34 1.36 -6.11
C SER A 161 5.90 2.69 -5.61
N ASN A 162 6.08 3.68 -6.50
CA ASN A 162 6.60 4.98 -6.10
C ASN A 162 5.67 5.70 -5.13
N LYS A 163 4.38 5.77 -5.47
CA LYS A 163 3.35 6.40 -4.64
C LYS A 163 3.20 5.68 -3.29
N HIS A 164 2.99 4.37 -3.34
CA HIS A 164 2.62 3.59 -2.17
C HIS A 164 3.77 3.31 -1.20
N ASN A 165 4.98 3.12 -1.69
CA ASN A 165 6.12 3.05 -0.78
C ASN A 165 6.34 4.38 -0.04
N LEU A 166 6.06 5.54 -0.67
CA LEU A 166 6.12 6.84 0.00
C LEU A 166 5.08 6.93 1.12
N HIS A 167 3.86 6.46 0.86
CA HIS A 167 2.82 6.33 1.87
C HIS A 167 3.30 5.51 3.08
N HIS A 168 3.87 4.33 2.90
CA HIS A 168 4.41 3.53 4.01
C HIS A 168 5.58 4.20 4.75
N ALA A 169 6.44 4.92 4.04
CA ALA A 169 7.59 5.58 4.66
C ALA A 169 7.18 6.80 5.50
N CYS A 170 6.10 7.48 5.10
CA CYS A 170 5.64 8.74 5.70
C CYS A 170 4.12 8.72 5.87
N THR A 171 3.56 7.63 6.41
CA THR A 171 2.11 7.41 6.53
C THR A 171 1.44 8.57 7.25
N ASN A 172 0.38 9.09 6.65
CA ASN A 172 -0.41 10.22 7.15
C ASN A 172 0.39 11.51 7.38
N GLN A 173 1.56 11.67 6.74
CA GLN A 173 2.31 12.92 6.81
C GLN A 173 1.75 13.92 5.79
N VAL A 174 1.16 15.00 6.29
CA VAL A 174 0.59 16.09 5.48
C VAL A 174 1.66 16.73 4.61
N GLY A 175 1.37 16.90 3.32
CA GLY A 175 2.30 17.47 2.33
C GLY A 175 3.32 16.49 1.76
N VAL A 176 3.36 15.23 2.22
CA VAL A 176 4.27 14.18 1.74
C VAL A 176 3.49 12.95 1.28
N ASP A 177 2.57 12.45 2.09
CA ASP A 177 1.78 11.25 1.79
C ASP A 177 0.69 11.57 0.76
N GLU A 178 0.89 11.09 -0.48
CA GLU A 178 -0.08 11.31 -1.58
C GLU A 178 -1.41 10.57 -1.35
N ASP A 179 -1.49 9.59 -0.43
CA ASP A 179 -2.72 8.84 -0.19
C ASP A 179 -3.73 9.62 0.66
N ILE A 180 -3.27 10.62 1.42
CA ILE A 180 -4.14 11.52 2.17
C ILE A 180 -4.33 12.90 1.49
N MET A 181 -3.49 13.25 0.51
CA MET A 181 -3.62 14.50 -0.24
C MET A 181 -4.64 14.35 -1.38
N SER A 182 -5.90 14.45 -1.04
CA SER A 182 -7.03 14.24 -1.96
C SER A 182 -7.78 15.52 -2.32
N ASP A 183 -7.26 16.68 -1.97
CA ASP A 183 -7.85 17.97 -2.35
C ASP A 183 -7.79 18.21 -3.88
N PRO A 184 -8.78 18.82 -4.48
CA PRO A 184 -9.95 19.48 -3.86
C PRO A 184 -11.14 18.54 -3.57
N PHE A 185 -11.00 17.22 -3.73
CA PHE A 185 -12.11 16.28 -3.55
C PHE A 185 -12.40 16.02 -2.07
N PHE A 186 -11.35 15.74 -1.28
CA PHE A 186 -11.45 15.53 0.14
C PHE A 186 -10.44 16.38 0.91
N PHE A 187 -10.84 16.83 2.10
CA PHE A 187 -10.00 17.55 3.04
C PHE A 187 -10.03 16.78 4.37
N LEU A 188 -8.93 16.12 4.69
CA LEU A 188 -8.82 15.24 5.86
C LEU A 188 -8.32 15.96 7.12
N TRP A 189 -7.88 17.20 6.98
CA TRP A 189 -7.42 18.06 8.09
C TRP A 189 -8.14 19.42 8.07
N PRO A 190 -8.06 20.20 9.17
CA PRO A 190 -8.65 21.52 9.20
C PRO A 190 -8.23 22.34 7.98
N PRO A 191 -9.17 22.96 7.28
CA PRO A 191 -8.88 23.62 6.03
C PRO A 191 -7.99 24.85 6.24
N ASP A 192 -7.01 25.03 5.38
CA ASP A 192 -6.43 26.33 5.13
C ASP A 192 -7.53 27.20 4.48
N PRO A 193 -7.86 28.40 5.02
CA PRO A 193 -8.85 29.27 4.42
C PRO A 193 -8.63 29.56 2.93
N ALA A 194 -7.38 29.54 2.47
CA ALA A 194 -7.03 29.74 1.07
C ALA A 194 -7.35 28.52 0.17
N ARG A 195 -7.54 27.36 0.76
CA ARG A 195 -7.79 26.10 0.05
C ARG A 195 -9.13 25.45 0.36
N ASP A 196 -9.86 25.96 1.37
CA ASP A 196 -11.14 25.38 1.79
C ASP A 196 -12.21 25.55 0.69
N SER A 197 -13.08 24.55 0.59
CA SER A 197 -14.20 24.53 -0.33
C SER A 197 -15.51 24.35 0.44
N ARG A 198 -16.56 25.10 0.02
CA ARG A 198 -17.92 24.87 0.54
C ARG A 198 -18.41 23.42 0.36
N TRP A 199 -17.82 22.68 -0.57
CA TRP A 199 -18.13 21.27 -0.82
C TRP A 199 -17.59 20.35 0.27
N ARG A 200 -16.62 20.78 1.07
CA ARG A 200 -16.06 20.00 2.16
C ARG A 200 -17.12 19.46 3.12
N ARG A 201 -18.10 20.28 3.47
CA ARG A 201 -19.21 19.87 4.36
C ARG A 201 -20.11 18.77 3.77
N LEU A 202 -19.99 18.48 2.48
CA LEU A 202 -20.79 17.48 1.76
C LEU A 202 -19.94 16.26 1.34
N GLN A 203 -18.66 16.21 1.71
CA GLN A 203 -17.74 15.18 1.21
C GLN A 203 -18.19 13.76 1.57
N HIS A 204 -18.82 13.55 2.71
CA HIS A 204 -19.42 12.27 3.09
C HIS A 204 -20.57 11.82 2.17
N LEU A 205 -21.24 12.73 1.47
CA LEU A 205 -22.34 12.42 0.54
C LEU A 205 -21.83 12.02 -0.86
N TYR A 206 -20.71 12.59 -1.29
CA TYR A 206 -20.14 12.29 -2.60
C TYR A 206 -18.92 11.36 -2.56
N ALA A 207 -18.56 10.85 -1.38
CA ALA A 207 -17.40 9.98 -1.25
C ALA A 207 -17.50 8.73 -2.14
N LEU A 208 -18.63 8.01 -2.14
CA LEU A 208 -18.79 6.82 -2.97
C LEU A 208 -18.67 7.07 -4.48
N PRO A 209 -19.29 8.10 -5.09
CA PRO A 209 -19.00 8.48 -6.46
C PRO A 209 -17.51 8.74 -6.75
N VAL A 210 -16.82 9.46 -5.87
CA VAL A 210 -15.37 9.72 -6.03
C VAL A 210 -14.57 8.43 -5.88
N TYR A 211 -14.88 7.60 -4.91
CA TYR A 211 -14.24 6.28 -4.72
C TYR A 211 -14.42 5.39 -5.95
N SER A 212 -15.59 5.43 -6.59
CA SER A 212 -15.82 4.66 -7.83
C SER A 212 -14.85 5.05 -8.96
N ALA A 213 -14.41 6.30 -9.01
CA ALA A 213 -13.47 6.76 -10.02
C ALA A 213 -12.01 6.33 -9.77
N LEU A 214 -11.67 5.77 -8.59
CA LEU A 214 -10.30 5.46 -8.18
C LEU A 214 -9.54 4.62 -9.23
N PHE A 215 -10.11 3.51 -9.68
CA PHE A 215 -9.46 2.64 -10.66
C PHE A 215 -9.31 3.29 -12.05
N ALA A 216 -10.23 4.15 -12.44
CA ALA A 216 -10.08 4.93 -13.67
C ALA A 216 -8.93 5.94 -13.54
N LEU A 217 -8.83 6.63 -12.42
CA LEU A 217 -7.74 7.56 -12.12
C LEU A 217 -6.38 6.84 -12.05
N TRP A 218 -6.33 5.67 -11.42
CA TRP A 218 -5.10 4.87 -11.35
C TRP A 218 -4.64 4.38 -12.72
N ARG A 219 -5.58 3.99 -13.61
CA ARG A 219 -5.28 3.65 -15.01
C ARG A 219 -4.72 4.84 -15.77
N PHE A 220 -5.33 6.01 -15.61
CA PHE A 220 -4.85 7.23 -16.24
C PHE A 220 -3.43 7.59 -15.81
N ASN A 221 -3.16 7.62 -14.50
CA ASN A 221 -1.84 7.92 -13.96
C ASN A 221 -0.80 6.86 -14.35
N SER A 222 -1.19 5.59 -14.39
CA SER A 222 -0.35 4.50 -14.88
C SER A 222 0.02 4.68 -16.34
N ALA A 223 -0.93 4.96 -17.21
CA ALA A 223 -0.69 5.19 -18.63
C ALA A 223 0.23 6.40 -18.85
N ARG A 224 -0.01 7.51 -18.13
CA ARG A 224 0.84 8.69 -18.15
C ARG A 224 2.28 8.38 -17.74
N THR A 225 2.46 7.61 -16.67
CA THR A 225 3.79 7.23 -16.17
C THR A 225 4.52 6.30 -17.13
N VAL A 226 3.83 5.28 -17.65
CA VAL A 226 4.37 4.33 -18.62
C VAL A 226 4.83 5.05 -19.88
N TRP A 227 4.03 5.98 -20.39
CA TRP A 227 4.35 6.78 -21.55
C TRP A 227 5.54 7.73 -21.31
N SER A 228 5.48 8.52 -20.24
CA SER A 228 6.51 9.53 -19.94
C SER A 228 7.87 8.91 -19.61
N LYS A 229 7.90 7.77 -18.91
CA LYS A 229 9.11 7.04 -18.53
C LYS A 229 9.51 5.94 -19.53
N ARG A 230 8.77 5.77 -20.64
CA ARG A 230 9.00 4.75 -21.67
C ARG A 230 9.11 3.31 -21.11
N LEU A 231 8.20 2.95 -20.20
CA LEU A 231 8.20 1.64 -19.53
C LEU A 231 7.54 0.57 -20.39
N TRP A 232 8.13 0.20 -21.52
CA TRP A 232 7.55 -0.71 -22.51
C TRP A 232 7.21 -2.08 -21.97
N ARG A 233 7.96 -2.56 -20.96
CA ARG A 233 7.66 -3.84 -20.29
C ARG A 233 6.34 -3.82 -19.51
N GLU A 234 5.87 -2.67 -19.06
CA GLU A 234 4.57 -2.50 -18.42
C GLU A 234 3.50 -2.13 -19.45
N ALA A 235 3.86 -1.43 -20.51
CA ALA A 235 2.93 -1.04 -21.58
C ALA A 235 2.26 -2.24 -22.26
N VAL A 236 3.02 -3.33 -22.50
CA VAL A 236 2.49 -4.53 -23.17
C VAL A 236 1.38 -5.21 -22.34
N PRO A 237 1.58 -5.61 -21.08
CA PRO A 237 0.50 -6.23 -20.31
C PRO A 237 -0.67 -5.27 -20.04
N MET A 238 -0.43 -3.96 -19.89
CA MET A 238 -1.51 -2.96 -19.81
C MET A 238 -2.32 -2.91 -21.11
N GLY A 239 -1.65 -2.88 -22.25
CA GLY A 239 -2.29 -2.89 -23.57
C GLY A 239 -3.12 -4.15 -23.79
N LEU A 240 -2.64 -5.32 -23.37
CA LEU A 240 -3.39 -6.57 -23.41
C LEU A 240 -4.65 -6.52 -22.53
N ASN A 241 -4.60 -5.92 -21.34
CA ASN A 241 -5.77 -5.71 -20.50
C ASN A 241 -6.84 -4.85 -21.22
N TYR A 242 -6.44 -3.71 -21.74
CA TYR A 242 -7.39 -2.82 -22.45
C TYR A 242 -7.94 -3.46 -23.72
N LEU A 243 -7.12 -4.15 -24.48
CA LEU A 243 -7.56 -4.87 -25.68
C LEU A 243 -8.55 -5.98 -25.32
N TRP A 244 -8.29 -6.76 -24.29
CA TRP A 244 -9.22 -7.77 -23.79
C TRP A 244 -10.56 -7.13 -23.38
N MET A 245 -10.54 -6.04 -22.62
CA MET A 245 -11.77 -5.33 -22.24
C MET A 245 -12.56 -4.85 -23.47
N ALA A 246 -11.87 -4.26 -24.45
CA ALA A 246 -12.51 -3.71 -25.65
C ALA A 246 -13.12 -4.79 -26.56
N LEU A 247 -12.46 -5.94 -26.69
CA LEU A 247 -12.89 -7.00 -27.60
C LEU A 247 -13.85 -8.01 -26.96
N CYS A 248 -13.70 -8.25 -25.64
CA CYS A 248 -14.38 -9.37 -24.98
C CYS A 248 -15.57 -8.92 -24.11
N LEU A 249 -15.65 -7.66 -23.70
CA LEU A 249 -16.69 -7.17 -22.79
C LEU A 249 -17.64 -6.17 -23.49
N PRO A 250 -18.97 -6.24 -23.19
CA PRO A 250 -19.88 -5.14 -23.51
C PRO A 250 -19.41 -3.86 -22.81
N PRO A 251 -19.51 -2.67 -23.44
CA PRO A 251 -19.02 -1.40 -22.86
C PRO A 251 -19.55 -1.11 -21.45
N ALA A 252 -20.83 -1.39 -21.19
CA ALA A 252 -21.43 -1.19 -19.87
C ALA A 252 -20.79 -2.08 -18.79
N VAL A 253 -20.44 -3.34 -19.12
CA VAL A 253 -19.75 -4.26 -18.19
C VAL A 253 -18.30 -3.82 -18.01
N ALA A 254 -17.62 -3.42 -19.09
CA ALA A 254 -16.25 -2.93 -19.04
C ALA A 254 -16.10 -1.69 -18.16
N VAL A 255 -17.01 -0.72 -18.26
CA VAL A 255 -17.01 0.48 -17.42
C VAL A 255 -17.51 0.16 -16.01
N GLY A 256 -18.62 -0.56 -15.90
CA GLY A 256 -19.25 -0.85 -14.62
C GLY A 256 -18.36 -1.60 -13.64
N HIS A 257 -17.60 -2.61 -14.11
CA HIS A 257 -16.70 -3.35 -13.22
C HIS A 257 -15.51 -2.50 -12.74
N VAL A 258 -15.02 -1.58 -13.58
CA VAL A 258 -13.93 -0.66 -13.18
C VAL A 258 -14.40 0.28 -12.09
N LEU A 259 -15.60 0.85 -12.24
CA LEU A 259 -16.18 1.75 -11.24
C LEU A 259 -16.51 1.03 -9.95
N LEU A 260 -17.08 -0.17 -10.01
CA LEU A 260 -17.41 -0.96 -8.81
C LEU A 260 -16.14 -1.43 -8.10
N ALA A 261 -15.12 -1.90 -8.83
CA ALA A 261 -13.83 -2.26 -8.24
C ALA A 261 -13.14 -1.05 -7.59
N GLY A 262 -13.23 0.12 -8.23
CA GLY A 262 -12.75 1.38 -7.66
C GLY A 262 -13.42 1.70 -6.33
N ALA A 263 -14.76 1.60 -6.27
CA ALA A 263 -15.52 1.84 -5.05
C ALA A 263 -15.15 0.87 -3.92
N LEU A 264 -15.07 -0.44 -4.23
CA LEU A 264 -14.68 -1.46 -3.25
C LEU A 264 -13.26 -1.24 -2.72
N THR A 265 -12.29 -1.05 -3.63
CA THR A 265 -10.90 -0.87 -3.26
C THR A 265 -10.70 0.43 -2.49
N ALA A 266 -11.25 1.55 -2.96
CA ALA A 266 -11.14 2.83 -2.25
C ALA A 266 -11.74 2.76 -0.85
N THR A 267 -12.93 2.15 -0.69
CA THR A 267 -13.55 1.98 0.63
C THR A 267 -12.62 1.22 1.57
N ILE A 268 -11.99 0.13 1.11
CA ILE A 268 -11.11 -0.70 1.96
C ILE A 268 -9.82 0.04 2.33
N VAL A 269 -9.14 0.68 1.39
CA VAL A 269 -7.84 1.30 1.67
C VAL A 269 -7.93 2.61 2.45
N THR A 270 -9.04 3.36 2.35
CA THR A 270 -9.17 4.66 3.02
C THR A 270 -9.52 4.52 4.49
N VAL A 271 -10.33 3.53 4.85
CA VAL A 271 -10.91 3.40 6.20
C VAL A 271 -9.89 3.06 7.28
N SER A 272 -8.73 2.53 6.90
CA SER A 272 -7.67 2.14 7.85
C SER A 272 -6.73 3.30 8.19
N HIS A 273 -6.81 4.44 7.49
CA HIS A 273 -5.87 5.56 7.61
C HIS A 273 -6.52 6.92 7.83
N GLN A 274 -7.60 7.23 7.07
CA GLN A 274 -8.11 8.60 7.00
C GLN A 274 -8.70 9.12 8.31
N ALA A 275 -9.13 8.23 9.19
CA ALA A 275 -9.70 8.58 10.50
C ALA A 275 -8.68 8.43 11.66
N GLU A 276 -7.41 8.22 11.33
CA GLU A 276 -6.33 8.06 12.31
C GLU A 276 -5.46 9.33 12.38
N ASP A 277 -4.39 9.30 13.19
CA ASP A 277 -3.57 10.48 13.44
C ASP A 277 -2.90 10.99 12.17
N LEU A 278 -2.90 12.30 11.97
CA LEU A 278 -2.22 13.02 10.89
C LEU A 278 -0.99 13.73 11.44
N PHE A 279 0.11 13.69 10.71
CA PHE A 279 1.36 14.31 11.11
C PHE A 279 1.68 15.51 10.23
N HIS A 280 1.81 16.69 10.82
CA HIS A 280 2.21 17.91 10.12
C HIS A 280 3.73 18.02 9.98
N GLU A 281 4.47 17.24 10.76
CA GLU A 281 5.92 17.18 10.74
C GLU A 281 6.39 15.73 10.54
N HIS A 282 7.63 15.57 10.08
CA HIS A 282 8.23 14.24 9.96
C HIS A 282 8.35 13.55 11.31
N GLN A 283 7.96 12.28 11.37
CA GLN A 283 8.06 11.46 12.57
C GLN A 283 9.39 10.70 12.57
N ASP A 284 10.24 10.95 13.58
CA ASP A 284 11.54 10.28 13.69
C ASP A 284 11.41 8.83 14.16
N ASP A 285 10.36 8.51 14.93
CA ASP A 285 10.02 7.11 15.27
C ASP A 285 9.04 6.55 14.25
N TRP A 286 9.58 5.91 13.21
CA TRP A 286 8.79 5.32 12.16
C TRP A 286 7.82 4.24 12.66
N VAL A 287 8.23 3.39 13.61
CA VAL A 287 7.39 2.31 14.16
C VAL A 287 6.19 2.90 14.90
N ALA A 288 6.41 3.89 15.76
CA ALA A 288 5.34 4.57 16.46
C ALA A 288 4.38 5.28 15.49
N SER A 289 4.91 5.92 14.43
CA SER A 289 4.07 6.58 13.44
C SER A 289 3.14 5.60 12.72
N GLN A 290 3.60 4.39 12.39
CA GLN A 290 2.73 3.35 11.79
C GLN A 290 1.60 2.94 12.75
N VAL A 291 1.90 2.72 14.03
CA VAL A 291 0.88 2.36 15.04
C VAL A 291 -0.19 3.44 15.19
N HIS A 292 0.20 4.71 15.15
CA HIS A 292 -0.72 5.84 15.32
C HIS A 292 -1.51 6.20 14.04
N SER A 293 -1.02 5.84 12.87
CA SER A 293 -1.63 6.18 11.58
C SER A 293 -2.42 5.04 10.94
N THR A 294 -2.53 3.90 11.62
CA THR A 294 -3.22 2.71 11.09
C THR A 294 -4.25 2.16 12.06
N ARG A 295 -5.28 1.52 11.51
CA ARG A 295 -6.29 0.77 12.26
C ARG A 295 -6.63 -0.52 11.52
N ASP A 296 -6.63 -1.62 12.26
CA ASP A 296 -7.06 -2.92 11.75
C ASP A 296 -8.58 -3.06 11.73
N ALA A 297 -9.07 -3.97 10.88
CA ALA A 297 -10.48 -4.30 10.81
C ALA A 297 -10.73 -5.78 11.13
N VAL A 298 -11.74 -6.06 11.96
CA VAL A 298 -12.22 -7.42 12.18
C VAL A 298 -13.31 -7.73 11.15
N THR A 299 -13.04 -8.67 10.28
CA THR A 299 -13.97 -9.14 9.24
C THR A 299 -15.06 -10.03 9.81
N SER A 300 -16.26 -9.97 9.24
CA SER A 300 -17.45 -10.66 9.76
C SER A 300 -17.66 -12.06 9.19
N SER A 301 -16.96 -12.42 8.11
CA SER A 301 -17.17 -13.68 7.39
C SER A 301 -15.94 -14.08 6.56
N PRO A 302 -15.82 -15.35 6.13
CA PRO A 302 -14.78 -15.77 5.19
C PRO A 302 -14.82 -15.04 3.84
N PHE A 303 -16.00 -14.63 3.39
CA PHE A 303 -16.13 -13.80 2.19
C PHE A 303 -15.55 -12.40 2.41
N SER A 304 -15.88 -11.77 3.53
CA SER A 304 -15.33 -10.48 3.93
C SER A 304 -13.81 -10.56 4.07
N GLU A 305 -13.28 -11.59 4.74
CA GLU A 305 -11.84 -11.86 4.85
C GLU A 305 -11.16 -11.91 3.48
N TRP A 306 -11.74 -12.63 2.52
CA TRP A 306 -11.24 -12.72 1.16
C TRP A 306 -11.35 -11.38 0.42
N LEU A 307 -12.45 -10.63 0.58
CA LEU A 307 -12.68 -9.35 -0.07
C LEU A 307 -11.68 -8.27 0.39
N TRP A 308 -11.39 -8.23 1.68
CA TRP A 308 -10.39 -7.33 2.26
C TRP A 308 -8.96 -7.74 1.86
N GLY A 309 -8.73 -9.02 1.59
CA GLY A 309 -7.52 -9.54 0.97
C GLY A 309 -6.21 -9.27 1.71
N GLY A 310 -6.26 -9.18 3.04
CA GLY A 310 -5.11 -8.89 3.89
C GLY A 310 -5.05 -7.42 4.36
N MET A 311 -5.82 -6.52 3.73
CA MET A 311 -5.85 -5.10 4.11
C MET A 311 -6.55 -4.83 5.44
N GLN A 312 -7.26 -5.79 6.00
CA GLN A 312 -7.77 -5.72 7.36
C GLN A 312 -6.67 -5.82 8.45
N TYR A 313 -5.47 -6.25 8.10
CA TYR A 313 -4.27 -6.29 8.95
C TYR A 313 -3.34 -5.14 8.58
N GLN A 314 -3.85 -3.93 8.69
CA GLN A 314 -3.18 -2.75 8.14
C GLN A 314 -1.88 -2.43 8.88
N LEU A 315 -1.86 -2.57 10.20
CA LEU A 315 -0.65 -2.33 10.97
C LEU A 315 0.45 -3.34 10.64
N GLU A 316 0.11 -4.64 10.52
CA GLU A 316 1.07 -5.67 10.11
C GLU A 316 1.59 -5.43 8.71
N HIS A 317 0.70 -5.00 7.80
CA HIS A 317 1.08 -4.64 6.44
C HIS A 317 2.06 -3.46 6.42
N HIS A 318 1.83 -2.43 7.21
CA HIS A 318 2.70 -1.27 7.31
C HIS A 318 4.06 -1.57 7.93
N LEU A 319 4.08 -2.35 9.01
CA LEU A 319 5.31 -2.72 9.70
C LEU A 319 6.14 -3.77 8.94
N LEU A 320 5.48 -4.67 8.21
CA LEU A 320 6.09 -5.84 7.57
C LEU A 320 5.70 -5.95 6.07
N PRO A 321 5.84 -4.88 5.27
CA PRO A 321 5.26 -4.80 3.92
C PRO A 321 5.79 -5.85 2.95
N THR A 322 7.01 -6.35 3.15
CA THR A 322 7.62 -7.38 2.29
C THR A 322 7.24 -8.81 2.67
N MET A 323 6.55 -8.99 3.80
CA MET A 323 6.00 -10.30 4.23
C MET A 323 4.80 -10.67 3.35
N PRO A 324 4.66 -11.94 2.92
CA PRO A 324 3.47 -12.37 2.19
C PRO A 324 2.18 -12.16 3.01
N ARG A 325 1.17 -11.53 2.40
CA ARG A 325 -0.07 -11.10 3.08
C ARG A 325 -0.82 -12.23 3.81
N TYR A 326 -0.70 -13.47 3.36
CA TYR A 326 -1.32 -14.62 4.03
C TYR A 326 -0.65 -15.01 5.37
N ARG A 327 0.44 -14.32 5.75
CA ARG A 327 1.10 -14.45 7.06
C ARG A 327 0.54 -13.44 8.08
N TYR A 328 -0.10 -12.36 7.66
CA TYR A 328 -0.59 -11.31 8.56
C TYR A 328 -1.55 -11.82 9.64
N PRO A 329 -2.50 -12.75 9.38
CA PRO A 329 -3.35 -13.30 10.44
C PRO A 329 -2.56 -13.93 11.59
N SER A 330 -1.39 -14.51 11.28
CA SER A 330 -0.50 -15.11 12.29
C SER A 330 0.46 -14.11 12.90
N ALA A 331 0.77 -13.02 12.21
CA ALA A 331 1.63 -11.94 12.72
C ALA A 331 0.88 -10.99 13.67
N ALA A 332 -0.42 -10.76 13.43
CA ALA A 332 -1.23 -9.82 14.21
C ALA A 332 -1.22 -10.07 15.74
N PRO A 333 -1.32 -11.30 16.25
CA PRO A 333 -1.18 -11.54 17.68
C PRO A 333 0.18 -11.11 18.24
N LEU A 334 1.26 -11.26 17.45
CA LEU A 334 2.63 -10.90 17.87
C LEU A 334 2.82 -9.37 17.90
N VAL A 335 2.25 -8.66 16.90
CA VAL A 335 2.28 -7.19 16.86
C VAL A 335 1.40 -6.62 17.97
N ARG A 336 0.23 -7.21 18.23
CA ARG A 336 -0.64 -6.81 19.35
C ARG A 336 0.06 -7.01 20.70
N GLN A 337 0.76 -8.12 20.89
CA GLN A 337 1.55 -8.36 22.09
C GLN A 337 2.66 -7.32 22.25
N LEU A 338 3.38 -7.00 21.17
CA LEU A 338 4.39 -5.95 21.16
C LEU A 338 3.81 -4.59 21.61
N CYS A 339 2.67 -4.19 21.06
CA CYS A 339 2.00 -2.95 21.46
C CYS A 339 1.65 -2.97 22.97
N ALA A 340 1.10 -4.07 23.46
CA ALA A 340 0.72 -4.22 24.87
C ALA A 340 1.93 -4.16 25.81
N GLU A 341 3.05 -4.81 25.48
CA GLU A 341 4.30 -4.80 26.26
C GLU A 341 4.90 -3.41 26.39
N HIS A 342 4.63 -2.52 25.41
CA HIS A 342 5.14 -1.15 25.41
C HIS A 342 4.08 -0.08 25.75
N GLY A 343 2.88 -0.51 26.21
CA GLY A 343 1.81 0.40 26.63
C GLY A 343 1.22 1.25 25.50
N VAL A 344 1.29 0.77 24.25
CA VAL A 344 0.76 1.44 23.06
C VAL A 344 -0.53 0.76 22.62
N GLU A 345 -1.55 1.55 22.25
CA GLU A 345 -2.83 1.02 21.79
C GLU A 345 -2.69 0.34 20.42
N TYR A 346 -3.04 -0.95 20.36
CA TYR A 346 -3.27 -1.64 19.09
C TYR A 346 -4.68 -1.32 18.60
N ARG A 347 -4.80 -0.44 17.62
CA ARG A 347 -6.07 0.09 17.13
C ARG A 347 -6.78 -0.91 16.25
N VAL A 348 -7.98 -1.33 16.64
CA VAL A 348 -8.81 -2.28 15.90
C VAL A 348 -10.28 -1.95 16.08
N ASP A 349 -11.11 -2.17 15.04
CA ASP A 349 -12.57 -2.05 15.10
C ASP A 349 -13.19 -3.10 14.16
N SER A 350 -14.51 -3.26 14.18
CA SER A 350 -15.21 -4.06 13.17
C SER A 350 -15.09 -3.43 11.78
N GLU A 351 -15.21 -4.22 10.72
CA GLU A 351 -15.20 -3.72 9.34
C GLU A 351 -16.23 -2.60 9.10
N LEU A 352 -17.41 -2.70 9.70
CA LEU A 352 -18.42 -1.65 9.65
C LEU A 352 -18.04 -0.45 10.52
N GLY A 353 -17.37 -0.68 11.65
CA GLY A 353 -16.88 0.35 12.56
C GLY A 353 -15.88 1.26 11.87
N VAL A 354 -14.85 0.69 11.19
CA VAL A 354 -13.85 1.49 10.46
C VAL A 354 -14.49 2.30 9.31
N VAL A 355 -15.45 1.71 8.59
CA VAL A 355 -16.20 2.43 7.53
C VAL A 355 -16.98 3.59 8.12
N ARG A 356 -17.70 3.38 9.22
CA ARG A 356 -18.46 4.46 9.88
C ARG A 356 -17.55 5.58 10.39
N ARG A 357 -16.39 5.26 10.95
CA ARG A 357 -15.39 6.25 11.39
C ARG A 357 -14.92 7.10 10.23
N ASN A 358 -14.58 6.48 9.10
CA ASN A 358 -14.14 7.20 7.90
C ASN A 358 -15.22 8.18 7.40
N PHE A 359 -16.46 7.74 7.27
CA PHE A 359 -17.56 8.63 6.85
C PHE A 359 -17.89 9.70 7.90
N ALA A 360 -17.73 9.42 9.19
CA ALA A 360 -17.89 10.41 10.24
C ALA A 360 -16.80 11.50 10.18
N MET A 361 -15.55 11.12 9.87
CA MET A 361 -14.45 12.07 9.67
C MET A 361 -14.68 12.94 8.44
N LEU A 362 -15.26 12.41 7.36
CA LEU A 362 -15.60 13.15 6.14
C LEU A 362 -16.81 14.10 6.33
N ARG A 363 -17.50 14.08 7.44
CA ARG A 363 -18.66 14.93 7.72
C ARG A 363 -18.25 16.27 8.32
#